data_0568abc4f60edbd97d46d99037708ac5
#
_entry.id   0568abc4f60edbd97d46d99037708ac5
#
_cell.length_a   1.000
_cell.length_b   1.000
_cell.length_c   1.000
_cell.angle_alpha   90.00
_cell.angle_beta   90.00
_cell.angle_gamma   90.00
#
_symmetry.space_group_name_H-M   'P 1'
#
loop_
_entity.id
_entity.type
_entity.pdbx_description
1 polymer ?
#
loop_
_entity_poly.entity_id
_entity_poly.type
_entity_poly.pdbx_seq_one_letter_code
_entity_poly.pdbx_strand_id
1 'polypeptide(L)' 'MLYQAILRLDIKKREIIQMQYFGGMTQKEIAAVLHITLENVRVLAYRARKELKKYLEECRKEDSK' A
#
# COMPACT_ATOMS: atom_id res chain seq x y z
N MET A 1 4.06 -3.67 13.23
CA MET A 1 3.79 -2.28 12.83
C MET A 1 3.40 -2.13 11.38
N LEU A 2 4.19 -2.63 10.46
CA LEU A 2 3.84 -2.54 9.04
C LEU A 2 2.50 -3.22 8.75
N TYR A 3 2.26 -4.36 9.35
CA TYR A 3 1.02 -5.09 9.15
C TYR A 3 -0.19 -4.27 9.60
N GLN A 4 -0.10 -3.63 10.75
CA GLN A 4 -1.18 -2.78 11.25
C GLN A 4 -1.42 -1.56 10.36
N ALA A 5 -0.34 -0.98 9.84
CA ALA A 5 -0.46 0.14 8.92
C ALA A 5 -1.19 -0.26 7.64
N ILE A 6 -0.88 -1.45 7.13
CA ILE A 6 -1.54 -1.97 5.93
C ILE A 6 -3.03 -2.19 6.19
N LEU A 7 -3.40 -2.66 7.38
CA LEU A 7 -4.79 -2.88 7.71
C LEU A 7 -5.61 -1.59 7.77
N ARG A 8 -4.96 -0.45 7.93
CA ARG A 8 -5.65 0.83 7.94
C ARG A 8 -5.97 1.36 6.55
N LEU A 9 -5.37 0.78 5.53
CA LEU A 9 -5.62 1.19 4.16
C LEU A 9 -6.97 0.67 3.67
N ASP A 10 -7.53 1.35 2.67
CA ASP A 10 -8.69 0.86 1.96
C ASP A 10 -8.41 -0.52 1.38
N ILE A 11 -9.46 -1.29 1.12
CA ILE A 11 -9.32 -2.64 0.60
C ILE A 11 -8.47 -2.64 -0.68
N LYS A 12 -8.74 -1.74 -1.62
CA LYS A 12 -7.99 -1.70 -2.87
C LYS A 12 -6.53 -1.35 -2.67
N LYS A 13 -6.26 -0.36 -1.83
CA LYS A 13 -4.87 0.03 -1.54
C LYS A 13 -4.14 -1.08 -0.82
N ARG A 14 -4.82 -1.75 0.10
CA ARG A 14 -4.24 -2.88 0.83
C ARG A 14 -3.91 -4.03 -0.10
N GLU A 15 -4.83 -4.36 -1.02
CA GLU A 15 -4.58 -5.42 -1.98
C GLU A 15 -3.37 -5.12 -2.86
N ILE A 16 -3.24 -3.89 -3.34
CA ILE A 16 -2.12 -3.49 -4.17
C ILE A 16 -0.80 -3.62 -3.41
N ILE A 17 -0.76 -3.15 -2.18
CA ILE A 17 0.44 -3.24 -1.36
C ILE A 17 0.81 -4.69 -1.08
N GLN A 18 -0.18 -5.52 -0.74
CA GLN A 18 0.07 -6.93 -0.47
C GLN A 18 0.60 -7.65 -1.71
N MET A 19 0.01 -7.40 -2.87
CA MET A 19 0.46 -8.03 -4.11
C MET A 19 1.86 -7.58 -4.49
N GLN A 20 2.16 -6.30 -4.31
CA GLN A 20 3.44 -5.75 -4.72
C GLN A 20 4.57 -6.16 -3.78
N TYR A 21 4.35 -6.10 -2.47
CA TYR A 21 5.42 -6.35 -1.51
C TYR A 21 5.49 -7.79 -1.03
N PHE A 22 4.36 -8.44 -0.87
CA PHE A 22 4.35 -9.83 -0.40
C PHE A 22 4.20 -10.83 -1.54
N GLY A 23 3.48 -10.47 -2.59
CA GLY A 23 3.29 -11.34 -3.73
C GLY A 23 4.36 -11.20 -4.81
N GLY A 24 5.21 -10.18 -4.72
CA GLY A 24 6.25 -9.95 -5.71
C GLY A 24 5.73 -9.62 -7.10
N MET A 25 4.50 -9.14 -7.20
CA MET A 25 3.89 -8.83 -8.50
C MET A 25 4.28 -7.45 -8.98
N THR A 26 4.40 -7.30 -10.30
CA THR A 26 4.59 -5.99 -10.90
C THR A 26 3.27 -5.23 -10.92
N GLN A 27 3.36 -3.91 -11.08
CA GLN A 27 2.15 -3.10 -11.18
C GLN A 27 1.29 -3.50 -12.38
N LYS A 28 1.93 -3.91 -13.48
CA LYS A 28 1.22 -4.37 -14.67
C LYS A 28 0.43 -5.65 -14.36
N GLU A 29 1.03 -6.56 -13.64
CA GLU A 29 0.36 -7.81 -13.24
C GLU A 29 -0.80 -7.52 -12.29
N ILE A 30 -0.61 -6.60 -11.36
CA ILE A 30 -1.66 -6.21 -10.44
C ILE A 30 -2.84 -5.60 -11.19
N ALA A 31 -2.57 -4.75 -12.17
CA ALA A 31 -3.61 -4.14 -12.98
C ALA A 31 -4.44 -5.21 -13.69
N ALA A 32 -3.81 -6.23 -14.21
CA ALA A 32 -4.49 -7.32 -14.89
C ALA A 32 -5.37 -8.12 -13.92
N VAL A 33 -4.84 -8.43 -12.75
CA VAL A 33 -5.57 -9.20 -11.74
C VAL A 33 -6.78 -8.45 -11.22
N LEU A 34 -6.63 -7.16 -10.95
CA LEU A 34 -7.71 -6.35 -10.39
C LEU A 34 -8.64 -5.77 -11.45
N HIS A 35 -8.35 -5.98 -12.73
CA HIS A 35 -9.13 -5.46 -13.84
C HIS A 35 -9.25 -3.93 -13.81
N ILE A 36 -8.15 -3.27 -13.51
CA ILE A 36 -8.06 -1.82 -13.53
C ILE A 36 -6.87 -1.41 -14.41
N THR A 37 -6.79 -0.13 -14.73
CA THR A 37 -5.70 0.35 -15.58
C THR A 37 -4.38 0.40 -14.81
N LEU A 38 -3.27 0.30 -15.55
CA LEU A 38 -1.95 0.45 -14.94
C LEU A 38 -1.82 1.80 -14.26
N GLU A 39 -2.38 2.83 -14.85
CA GLU A 39 -2.34 4.18 -14.30
C GLU A 39 -3.04 4.24 -12.94
N ASN A 40 -4.19 3.58 -12.83
CA ASN A 40 -4.89 3.49 -11.55
C ASN A 40 -4.05 2.77 -10.50
N VAL A 41 -3.37 1.69 -10.90
CA VAL A 41 -2.49 0.98 -9.97
C VAL A 41 -1.39 1.92 -9.47
N ARG A 42 -0.79 2.67 -10.37
CA ARG A 42 0.27 3.61 -9.97
C ARG A 42 -0.23 4.65 -8.99
N VAL A 43 -1.39 5.24 -9.26
CA VAL A 43 -1.96 6.25 -8.38
C VAL A 43 -2.28 5.66 -7.01
N LEU A 44 -2.94 4.51 -7.00
CA LEU A 44 -3.32 3.86 -5.75
C LEU A 44 -2.09 3.41 -4.96
N ALA A 45 -1.07 2.88 -5.64
CA ALA A 45 0.16 2.47 -4.99
C ALA A 45 0.88 3.67 -4.38
N TYR A 46 0.92 4.78 -5.11
CA TYR A 46 1.54 5.99 -4.59
C TYR A 46 0.82 6.49 -3.34
N ARG A 47 -0.51 6.55 -3.40
CA ARG A 47 -1.30 7.00 -2.26
C ARG A 47 -1.16 6.05 -1.07
N ALA A 48 -1.15 4.75 -1.34
CA ALA A 48 -0.99 3.75 -0.29
C ALA A 48 0.35 3.91 0.42
N ARG A 49 1.43 4.08 -0.34
CA ARG A 49 2.74 4.27 0.26
C ARG A 49 2.82 5.55 1.06
N LYS A 50 2.18 6.60 0.57
CA LYS A 50 2.15 7.87 1.28
C LYS A 50 1.42 7.76 2.61
N GLU A 51 0.29 7.07 2.62
CA GLU A 51 -0.46 6.84 3.84
C GLU A 51 0.31 5.95 4.82
N LEU A 52 0.96 4.91 4.33
CA LEU A 52 1.78 4.05 5.16
C LEU A 52 2.92 4.82 5.81
N LYS A 53 3.60 5.65 5.03
CA LYS A 53 4.70 6.45 5.55
C LYS A 53 4.22 7.38 6.65
N LYS A 54 3.10 8.03 6.43
CA LYS A 54 2.53 8.93 7.42
C LYS A 54 2.20 8.20 8.72
N TYR A 55 1.56 7.04 8.59
CA TYR A 55 1.19 6.26 9.76
C TYR A 55 2.41 5.78 10.53
N LEU A 56 3.43 5.31 9.82
CA LEU A 56 4.65 4.84 10.46
C LEU A 56 5.42 5.97 11.13
N GLU A 57 5.40 7.16 10.55
CA GLU A 57 6.03 8.33 11.16
C GLU A 57 5.33 8.73 12.45
N GLU A 58 3.99 8.68 12.46
CA GLU A 58 3.23 8.97 13.67
C GLU A 58 3.54 7.97 14.77
N CYS A 59 3.63 6.68 14.44
CA CYS A 59 4.00 5.65 15.41
C CYS A 59 5.40 5.86 15.92
N ARG A 60 6.33 6.24 15.03
CA ARG A 60 7.71 6.49 15.44
C ARG A 60 7.80 7.66 16.42
N LYS A 61 7.02 8.70 16.19
CA LYS A 61 7.01 9.84 17.10
C LYS A 61 6.54 9.45 18.49
N GLU A 62 5.54 8.60 18.57
CA GLU A 62 5.05 8.10 19.85
C GLU A 62 6.10 7.26 20.55
N ASP A 63 6.81 6.44 19.79
CA ASP A 63 7.83 5.56 20.35
C ASP A 63 9.07 6.32 20.84
N SER A 64 9.34 7.48 20.25
CA SER A 64 10.53 8.24 20.61
C SER A 64 10.35 9.07 21.87
N LYS A 65 9.23 8.98 22.49
CA LYS A 65 9.03 9.58 23.81
C LYS A 65 9.46 8.59 24.88
#